data_97dc7287bb3402ab66b2247b8a083c28
#
_entry.id   97dc7287bb3402ab66b2247b8a083c28
#
_cell.length_a   1.000
_cell.length_b   1.000
_cell.length_c   1.000
_cell.angle_alpha   90.00
_cell.angle_beta   90.00
_cell.angle_gamma   90.00
#
_symmetry.space_group_name_H-M   'P 1'
#
loop_
_entity.id
_entity.type
_entity.pdbx_description
1 polymer ?
#
loop_
_entity_poly.entity_id
_entity_poly.type
_entity_poly.pdbx_seq_one_letter_code
_entity_poly.pdbx_strand_id
1 'polypeptide(L)'
;MSHSRENIVVVGGGVAGLATALRLAPLPVTLVVAAPLGAEAATGWAQGGIAAALGPDDRLDLHAIDTLAAGAGLSEPEVARRVAAAAPEAIDWLVGLGTPFDRDAEGGLALGLEAAHSRRRIVHAEGDGTGRVVLETLTRAVRACPSIHVMEGWRASELLPDAQGRIAGIAARDRDGRTLTLAARAVVLATGGLGGLYAATTNPLGAVGSGLALAARVGAVLRDMEFVQFHPTAMAVGGDSERAASGGPAPMPLATEALRGEGARLFSSRGERFMAEVPGQELAARDVVARAIFAQLTAGETVVLDARLKDIERRFPGVAALCRAHGLDPAVTPIPVRPAAHYHMGGIRVDAAGRASVPGLWACGEVASTGLHGANRLASNSLLEALAFARWIAQDIAGEEAAPGTPRAPAAPRPGSPARAEIRALMDRQVGVVRDAEGLASAAARLRVLSARDGCDLSLVALAITEAALRRCESRGGHFRADHPAPAALARHSETRLAVPSSDAAETRQVA
;
A
#
# COMPACT_ATOMS: atom_id res chain seq x y z
N MET A 1 -25.11 -16.77 16.34
CA MET A 1 -24.39 -16.23 17.50
C MET A 1 -24.73 -14.74 17.57
N SER A 2 -25.31 -14.28 18.66
CA SER A 2 -25.55 -12.85 18.88
C SER A 2 -24.16 -12.17 18.97
N HIS A 3 -23.72 -11.51 17.89
CA HIS A 3 -22.53 -10.68 17.93
C HIS A 3 -22.81 -9.56 18.93
N SER A 4 -22.01 -9.49 19.99
CA SER A 4 -22.18 -8.52 21.06
C SER A 4 -22.12 -7.10 20.47
N ARG A 5 -22.94 -6.20 21.02
CA ARG A 5 -22.96 -4.79 20.60
C ARG A 5 -21.60 -4.06 20.82
N GLU A 6 -20.66 -4.70 21.50
CA GLU A 6 -19.31 -4.19 21.79
C GLU A 6 -18.27 -4.60 20.75
N ASN A 7 -18.66 -5.45 19.75
CA ASN A 7 -17.74 -5.98 18.77
C ASN A 7 -17.09 -4.88 17.92
N ILE A 8 -15.78 -5.02 17.70
CA ILE A 8 -15.01 -4.18 16.78
C ILE A 8 -14.67 -5.02 15.55
N VAL A 9 -14.94 -4.49 14.36
CA VAL A 9 -14.61 -5.18 13.12
C VAL A 9 -13.34 -4.58 12.51
N VAL A 10 -12.32 -5.41 12.29
CA VAL A 10 -11.10 -5.05 11.57
C VAL A 10 -11.10 -5.80 10.24
N VAL A 11 -10.92 -5.09 9.13
CA VAL A 11 -10.96 -5.64 7.77
C VAL A 11 -9.56 -5.61 7.16
N GLY A 12 -8.95 -6.79 6.98
CA GLY A 12 -7.64 -6.96 6.35
C GLY A 12 -6.64 -7.71 7.21
N GLY A 13 -5.90 -8.64 6.60
CA GLY A 13 -4.96 -9.57 7.24
C GLY A 13 -3.48 -9.20 7.06
N GLY A 14 -3.16 -7.96 6.67
CA GLY A 14 -1.79 -7.43 6.63
C GLY A 14 -1.33 -6.90 8.00
N VAL A 15 -0.10 -6.37 8.05
CA VAL A 15 0.49 -5.81 9.28
C VAL A 15 -0.44 -4.85 9.99
N ALA A 16 -1.09 -3.94 9.27
CA ALA A 16 -2.00 -2.94 9.83
C ALA A 16 -3.19 -3.58 10.57
N GLY A 17 -3.86 -4.54 9.94
CA GLY A 17 -5.03 -5.21 10.53
C GLY A 17 -4.67 -6.11 11.70
N LEU A 18 -3.59 -6.90 11.57
CA LEU A 18 -3.12 -7.79 12.64
C LEU A 18 -2.67 -7.00 13.86
N ALA A 19 -1.86 -5.94 13.64
CA ALA A 19 -1.40 -5.08 14.73
C ALA A 19 -2.58 -4.37 15.41
N THR A 20 -3.54 -3.84 14.63
CA THR A 20 -4.74 -3.20 15.21
C THR A 20 -5.54 -4.18 16.06
N ALA A 21 -5.80 -5.39 15.55
CA ALA A 21 -6.54 -6.42 16.30
C ALA A 21 -5.83 -6.78 17.62
N LEU A 22 -4.51 -6.97 17.59
CA LEU A 22 -3.72 -7.28 18.79
C LEU A 22 -3.68 -6.12 19.79
N ARG A 23 -3.55 -4.89 19.31
CA ARG A 23 -3.53 -3.69 20.16
C ARG A 23 -4.90 -3.38 20.79
N LEU A 24 -5.99 -3.87 20.21
CA LEU A 24 -7.34 -3.77 20.78
C LEU A 24 -7.61 -4.79 21.89
N ALA A 25 -6.83 -5.88 22.00
CA ALA A 25 -7.03 -6.86 23.06
C ALA A 25 -6.96 -6.19 24.44
N PRO A 26 -7.83 -6.56 25.40
CA PRO A 26 -8.75 -7.70 25.40
C PRO A 26 -10.17 -7.42 24.86
N LEU A 27 -10.41 -6.31 24.18
CA LEU A 27 -11.71 -6.00 23.58
C LEU A 27 -12.09 -7.06 22.52
N PRO A 28 -13.38 -7.35 22.33
CA PRO A 28 -13.82 -8.32 21.34
C PRO A 28 -13.63 -7.80 19.92
N VAL A 29 -12.82 -8.49 19.12
CA VAL A 29 -12.51 -8.13 17.74
C VAL A 29 -12.92 -9.25 16.80
N THR A 30 -13.61 -8.91 15.71
CA THR A 30 -13.78 -9.76 14.55
C THR A 30 -12.85 -9.30 13.44
N LEU A 31 -11.85 -10.12 13.11
CA LEU A 31 -10.91 -9.88 12.04
C LEU A 31 -11.38 -10.56 10.75
N VAL A 32 -11.78 -9.78 9.76
CA VAL A 32 -12.31 -10.28 8.48
C VAL A 32 -11.22 -10.26 7.41
N VAL A 33 -10.89 -11.42 6.85
CA VAL A 33 -9.83 -11.58 5.87
C VAL A 33 -10.29 -12.39 4.65
N ALA A 34 -9.96 -11.90 3.46
CA ALA A 34 -10.43 -12.48 2.19
C ALA A 34 -9.72 -13.79 1.81
N ALA A 35 -8.52 -14.01 2.34
CA ALA A 35 -7.68 -15.20 2.12
C ALA A 35 -7.34 -15.84 3.47
N PRO A 36 -6.74 -17.04 3.51
CA PRO A 36 -6.18 -17.57 4.74
C PRO A 36 -5.21 -16.58 5.40
N LEU A 37 -5.24 -16.50 6.73
CA LEU A 37 -4.43 -15.56 7.49
C LEU A 37 -2.93 -15.83 7.26
N GLY A 38 -2.19 -14.78 6.91
CA GLY A 38 -0.79 -14.88 6.51
C GLY A 38 -0.56 -15.10 5.00
N ALA A 39 -1.63 -15.32 4.22
CA ALA A 39 -1.55 -15.44 2.76
C ALA A 39 -2.06 -14.17 2.06
N GLU A 40 -1.59 -13.94 0.82
CA GLU A 40 -2.03 -12.87 -0.09
C GLU A 40 -1.93 -11.43 0.48
N ALA A 41 -1.22 -11.23 1.59
CA ALA A 41 -0.96 -9.90 2.13
C ALA A 41 0.33 -9.32 1.53
N ALA A 42 0.28 -8.07 1.02
CA ALA A 42 1.47 -7.37 0.51
C ALA A 42 2.59 -7.27 1.56
N THR A 43 2.25 -7.29 2.84
CA THR A 43 3.21 -7.35 3.96
C THR A 43 4.21 -8.49 3.82
N GLY A 44 3.76 -9.71 3.46
CA GLY A 44 4.64 -10.87 3.30
C GLY A 44 5.66 -10.73 2.16
N TRP A 45 5.47 -9.77 1.27
CA TRP A 45 6.34 -9.51 0.10
C TRP A 45 7.27 -8.30 0.33
N ALA A 46 7.16 -7.63 1.47
CA ALA A 46 8.02 -6.51 1.83
C ALA A 46 9.43 -7.03 2.16
N GLN A 47 10.37 -6.76 1.24
CA GLN A 47 11.76 -7.21 1.33
C GLN A 47 12.64 -6.28 2.18
N GLY A 48 12.28 -4.99 2.29
CA GLY A 48 13.01 -4.01 3.08
C GLY A 48 12.91 -4.29 4.59
N GLY A 49 12.79 -3.23 5.37
CA GLY A 49 12.69 -3.36 6.82
C GLY A 49 11.69 -2.39 7.43
N ILE A 50 11.91 -2.08 8.69
CA ILE A 50 11.19 -1.06 9.43
C ILE A 50 12.18 0.05 9.79
N ALA A 51 11.91 1.28 9.34
CA ALA A 51 12.75 2.42 9.64
C ALA A 51 12.60 2.81 11.13
N ALA A 52 13.68 2.79 11.88
CA ALA A 52 13.70 3.15 13.29
C ALA A 52 15.08 3.77 13.65
N ALA A 53 15.08 5.00 14.15
CA ALA A 53 16.29 5.71 14.54
C ALA A 53 16.82 5.14 15.87
N LEU A 54 17.54 4.02 15.81
CA LEU A 54 18.09 3.27 16.95
C LEU A 54 19.62 3.26 16.98
N GLY A 55 20.27 3.70 15.89
CA GLY A 55 21.73 3.76 15.80
C GLY A 55 22.34 4.88 16.67
N PRO A 56 23.60 4.74 17.11
CA PRO A 56 24.25 5.72 17.98
C PRO A 56 24.46 7.08 17.31
N ASP A 57 24.51 7.13 15.99
CA ASP A 57 24.70 8.34 15.18
C ASP A 57 23.37 8.85 14.58
N ASP A 58 22.23 8.24 14.94
CA ASP A 58 20.91 8.58 14.43
C ASP A 58 20.02 9.23 15.49
N ARG A 59 19.01 9.99 15.05
CA ARG A 59 18.06 10.69 15.91
C ARG A 59 16.68 10.73 15.23
N LEU A 60 15.62 10.83 16.03
CA LEU A 60 14.25 10.87 15.59
C LEU A 60 13.98 12.03 14.62
N ASP A 61 14.57 13.19 14.86
CA ASP A 61 14.47 14.37 13.99
C ASP A 61 15.13 14.16 12.63
N LEU A 62 16.25 13.44 12.54
CA LEU A 62 16.86 13.07 11.25
C LEU A 62 15.96 12.13 10.45
N HIS A 63 15.30 11.18 11.10
CA HIS A 63 14.32 10.32 10.44
C HIS A 63 13.12 11.13 9.93
N ALA A 64 12.59 12.06 10.73
CA ALA A 64 11.52 12.95 10.31
C ALA A 64 11.94 13.84 9.13
N ILE A 65 13.16 14.40 9.14
CA ILE A 65 13.71 15.23 8.05
C ILE A 65 13.78 14.42 6.75
N ASP A 66 14.33 13.20 6.77
CA ASP A 66 14.38 12.32 5.59
C ASP A 66 12.98 12.02 5.05
N THR A 67 12.00 11.79 5.94
CA THR A 67 10.60 11.58 5.59
C THR A 67 10.00 12.79 4.88
N LEU A 68 10.22 14.00 5.42
CA LEU A 68 9.75 15.26 4.82
C LEU A 68 10.40 15.51 3.45
N ALA A 69 11.70 15.26 3.34
CA ALA A 69 12.42 15.41 2.08
C ALA A 69 11.88 14.47 1.00
N ALA A 70 11.65 13.19 1.33
CA ALA A 70 11.08 12.22 0.41
C ALA A 70 9.66 12.59 -0.04
N GLY A 71 8.85 13.16 0.85
CA GLY A 71 7.46 13.52 0.60
C GLY A 71 7.22 14.74 -0.29
N ALA A 72 8.30 15.34 -0.80
CA ALA A 72 8.28 16.43 -1.78
C ALA A 72 7.36 17.61 -1.40
N GLY A 73 7.38 17.99 -0.11
CA GLY A 73 6.66 19.15 0.43
C GLY A 73 5.19 18.88 0.79
N LEU A 74 4.69 17.65 0.69
CA LEU A 74 3.33 17.28 1.09
C LEU A 74 3.28 16.41 2.36
N SER A 75 4.40 15.92 2.88
CA SER A 75 4.39 15.25 4.19
C SER A 75 4.05 16.24 5.30
N GLU A 76 3.16 15.87 6.20
CA GLU A 76 2.79 16.67 7.35
C GLU A 76 3.88 16.58 8.44
N PRO A 77 4.54 17.70 8.84
CA PRO A 77 5.69 17.65 9.74
C PRO A 77 5.39 17.01 11.10
N GLU A 78 4.20 17.26 11.63
CA GLU A 78 3.80 16.69 12.92
C GLU A 78 3.61 15.16 12.83
N VAL A 79 3.00 14.68 11.74
CA VAL A 79 2.83 13.24 11.52
C VAL A 79 4.20 12.55 11.35
N ALA A 80 5.11 13.17 10.59
CA ALA A 80 6.46 12.64 10.40
C ALA A 80 7.22 12.49 11.73
N ARG A 81 7.17 13.51 12.59
CA ARG A 81 7.80 13.46 13.92
C ARG A 81 7.16 12.39 14.82
N ARG A 82 5.82 12.33 14.88
CA ARG A 82 5.10 11.37 15.70
C ARG A 82 5.38 9.93 15.28
N VAL A 83 5.41 9.65 13.98
CA VAL A 83 5.70 8.31 13.46
C VAL A 83 7.15 7.94 13.73
N ALA A 84 8.12 8.84 13.48
CA ALA A 84 9.51 8.59 13.83
C ALA A 84 9.69 8.32 15.33
N ALA A 85 8.99 9.08 16.20
CA ALA A 85 9.04 8.89 17.65
C ALA A 85 8.39 7.57 18.11
N ALA A 86 7.46 7.01 17.36
CA ALA A 86 6.82 5.73 17.66
C ALA A 86 7.68 4.51 17.29
N ALA A 87 8.74 4.70 16.48
CA ALA A 87 9.52 3.60 15.92
C ALA A 87 10.19 2.71 16.98
N PRO A 88 10.87 3.24 18.03
CA PRO A 88 11.48 2.39 19.07
C PRO A 88 10.46 1.47 19.74
N GLU A 89 9.32 2.00 20.16
CA GLU A 89 8.26 1.21 20.80
C GLU A 89 7.67 0.16 19.85
N ALA A 90 7.52 0.49 18.58
CA ALA A 90 7.02 -0.46 17.60
C ALA A 90 7.97 -1.65 17.39
N ILE A 91 9.28 -1.41 17.39
CA ILE A 91 10.30 -2.47 17.32
C ILE A 91 10.29 -3.29 18.61
N ASP A 92 10.30 -2.65 19.79
CA ASP A 92 10.28 -3.34 21.09
C ASP A 92 9.03 -4.23 21.22
N TRP A 93 7.88 -3.74 20.78
CA TRP A 93 6.64 -4.51 20.78
C TRP A 93 6.75 -5.77 19.89
N LEU A 94 7.30 -5.64 18.68
CA LEU A 94 7.51 -6.78 17.79
C LEU A 94 8.53 -7.78 18.37
N VAL A 95 9.60 -7.28 18.99
CA VAL A 95 10.58 -8.13 19.72
C VAL A 95 9.88 -8.88 20.87
N GLY A 96 9.03 -8.19 21.61
CA GLY A 96 8.22 -8.79 22.69
C GLY A 96 7.24 -9.87 22.21
N LEU A 97 6.77 -9.80 20.95
CA LEU A 97 5.98 -10.84 20.30
C LEU A 97 6.84 -12.00 19.75
N GLY A 98 8.17 -11.87 19.83
CA GLY A 98 9.13 -12.88 19.37
C GLY A 98 9.51 -12.74 17.90
N THR A 99 9.52 -11.53 17.32
CA THR A 99 10.07 -11.30 15.97
C THR A 99 11.60 -11.45 16.00
N PRO A 100 12.19 -12.38 15.24
CA PRO A 100 13.63 -12.62 15.22
C PRO A 100 14.32 -11.65 14.26
N PHE A 101 14.49 -10.39 14.66
CA PHE A 101 15.26 -9.43 13.88
C PHE A 101 16.74 -9.80 13.84
N ASP A 102 17.39 -9.46 12.73
CA ASP A 102 18.82 -9.69 12.54
C ASP A 102 19.64 -8.87 13.55
N ARG A 103 20.76 -9.47 14.01
CA ARG A 103 21.63 -8.88 15.03
C ARG A 103 23.05 -8.71 14.51
N ASP A 104 23.72 -7.68 14.98
CA ASP A 104 25.14 -7.44 14.76
C ASP A 104 26.03 -8.37 15.61
N ALA A 105 27.33 -8.22 15.47
CA ALA A 105 28.30 -9.06 16.20
C ALA A 105 28.29 -8.81 17.72
N GLU A 106 27.84 -7.67 18.17
CA GLU A 106 27.72 -7.23 19.56
C GLU A 106 26.37 -7.64 20.17
N GLY A 107 25.44 -8.23 19.36
CA GLY A 107 24.12 -8.68 19.80
C GLY A 107 23.04 -7.59 19.75
N GLY A 108 23.37 -6.39 19.26
CA GLY A 108 22.45 -5.32 18.95
C GLY A 108 21.60 -5.62 17.71
N LEU A 109 20.62 -4.76 17.37
CA LEU A 109 19.89 -4.87 16.11
C LEU A 109 20.79 -4.48 14.94
N ALA A 110 20.87 -5.32 13.92
CA ALA A 110 21.56 -4.98 12.68
C ALA A 110 20.77 -3.94 11.90
N LEU A 111 21.43 -2.82 11.53
CA LEU A 111 20.79 -1.70 10.85
C LEU A 111 21.27 -1.57 9.40
N GLY A 112 20.33 -1.66 8.46
CA GLY A 112 20.54 -1.45 7.04
C GLY A 112 20.42 0.01 6.61
N LEU A 113 20.86 0.30 5.37
CA LEU A 113 20.69 1.57 4.68
C LEU A 113 19.85 1.36 3.43
N GLU A 114 18.82 2.18 3.24
CA GLU A 114 18.07 2.27 1.98
C GLU A 114 18.18 3.67 1.38
N ALA A 115 17.86 3.80 0.10
CA ALA A 115 17.94 5.08 -0.61
C ALA A 115 17.09 6.16 0.07
N ALA A 116 17.53 7.42 -0.03
CA ALA A 116 16.93 8.59 0.59
C ALA A 116 16.97 8.62 2.14
N HIS A 117 17.57 7.63 2.80
CA HIS A 117 17.89 7.70 4.23
C HIS A 117 19.29 8.29 4.45
N SER A 118 19.42 9.24 5.36
CA SER A 118 20.70 9.85 5.73
C SER A 118 21.51 9.02 6.71
N ARG A 119 20.92 8.00 7.33
CA ARG A 119 21.53 7.13 8.35
C ARG A 119 21.08 5.67 8.18
N ARG A 120 21.92 4.73 8.69
CA ARG A 120 21.53 3.33 8.84
C ARG A 120 20.49 3.22 9.95
N ARG A 121 19.25 2.92 9.59
CA ARG A 121 18.12 2.81 10.52
C ARG A 121 17.12 1.73 10.17
N ILE A 122 17.41 0.91 9.17
CA ILE A 122 16.45 -0.10 8.72
C ILE A 122 16.67 -1.37 9.51
N VAL A 123 15.75 -1.66 10.43
CA VAL A 123 15.68 -2.93 11.16
C VAL A 123 15.13 -3.99 10.23
N HIS A 124 15.82 -5.11 10.08
CA HIS A 124 15.47 -6.17 9.14
C HIS A 124 15.52 -7.55 9.78
N ALA A 125 14.90 -8.54 9.14
CA ALA A 125 14.90 -9.93 9.56
C ALA A 125 15.16 -10.84 8.36
N GLU A 126 16.00 -11.86 8.55
CA GLU A 126 16.40 -12.81 7.52
C GLU A 126 16.89 -12.11 6.23
N GLY A 127 17.69 -11.07 6.39
CA GLY A 127 18.19 -10.23 5.30
C GLY A 127 17.06 -9.43 4.63
N ASP A 128 16.49 -9.96 3.56
CA ASP A 128 15.39 -9.35 2.79
C ASP A 128 14.02 -10.03 3.04
N GLY A 129 13.84 -10.67 4.21
CA GLY A 129 12.62 -11.39 4.58
C GLY A 129 11.72 -10.69 5.60
N THR A 130 11.98 -9.43 5.95
CA THR A 130 11.35 -8.74 7.10
C THR A 130 9.84 -8.81 7.10
N GLY A 131 9.20 -8.51 5.98
CA GLY A 131 7.73 -8.49 5.91
C GLY A 131 7.11 -9.85 6.18
N ARG A 132 7.72 -10.92 5.66
CA ARG A 132 7.26 -12.29 5.91
C ARG A 132 7.40 -12.66 7.38
N VAL A 133 8.54 -12.41 7.99
CA VAL A 133 8.83 -12.73 9.39
C VAL A 133 7.89 -11.98 10.34
N VAL A 134 7.67 -10.68 10.10
CA VAL A 134 6.72 -9.87 10.88
C VAL A 134 5.28 -10.39 10.71
N LEU A 135 4.88 -10.72 9.49
CA LEU A 135 3.54 -11.26 9.22
C LEU A 135 3.30 -12.59 9.92
N GLU A 136 4.27 -13.49 9.90
CA GLU A 136 4.23 -14.78 10.60
C GLU A 136 4.13 -14.60 12.12
N THR A 137 4.92 -13.69 12.69
CA THR A 137 4.88 -13.37 14.13
C THR A 137 3.50 -12.84 14.53
N LEU A 138 2.98 -11.85 13.82
CA LEU A 138 1.67 -11.27 14.11
C LEU A 138 0.53 -12.29 13.91
N THR A 139 0.61 -13.11 12.86
CA THR A 139 -0.37 -14.18 12.60
C THR A 139 -0.43 -15.18 13.75
N ARG A 140 0.73 -15.63 14.25
CA ARG A 140 0.83 -16.51 15.41
C ARG A 140 0.22 -15.87 16.66
N ALA A 141 0.54 -14.60 16.92
CA ALA A 141 0.01 -13.86 18.08
C ALA A 141 -1.51 -13.68 17.99
N VAL A 142 -2.07 -13.34 16.81
CA VAL A 142 -3.52 -13.22 16.58
C VAL A 142 -4.23 -14.55 16.83
N ARG A 143 -3.71 -15.66 16.32
CA ARG A 143 -4.30 -17.00 16.53
C ARG A 143 -4.28 -17.44 18.00
N ALA A 144 -3.32 -16.94 18.79
CA ALA A 144 -3.21 -17.22 20.22
C ALA A 144 -4.08 -16.28 21.09
N CYS A 145 -4.65 -15.21 20.53
CA CYS A 145 -5.40 -14.21 21.30
C CYS A 145 -6.89 -14.56 21.38
N PRO A 146 -7.43 -14.89 22.56
CA PRO A 146 -8.80 -15.38 22.68
C PRO A 146 -9.88 -14.33 22.42
N SER A 147 -9.56 -13.04 22.48
CA SER A 147 -10.51 -11.95 22.18
C SER A 147 -10.63 -11.64 20.70
N ILE A 148 -9.83 -12.27 19.83
CA ILE A 148 -9.85 -12.06 18.38
C ILE A 148 -10.51 -13.27 17.69
N HIS A 149 -11.66 -13.02 17.07
CA HIS A 149 -12.32 -14.00 16.21
C HIS A 149 -11.90 -13.76 14.75
N VAL A 150 -11.21 -14.72 14.12
CA VAL A 150 -10.74 -14.62 12.73
C VAL A 150 -11.75 -15.25 11.78
N MET A 151 -12.23 -14.48 10.79
CA MET A 151 -13.10 -14.91 9.70
C MET A 151 -12.30 -14.98 8.39
N GLU A 152 -11.74 -16.15 8.10
CA GLU A 152 -11.00 -16.40 6.86
C GLU A 152 -11.93 -16.70 5.67
N GLY A 153 -11.55 -16.25 4.47
CA GLY A 153 -12.34 -16.46 3.25
C GLY A 153 -13.54 -15.52 3.10
N TRP A 154 -13.64 -14.49 3.97
CA TRP A 154 -14.71 -13.50 3.94
C TRP A 154 -14.16 -12.15 3.47
N ARG A 155 -14.86 -11.52 2.54
CA ARG A 155 -14.54 -10.20 2.01
C ARG A 155 -15.60 -9.19 2.44
N ALA A 156 -15.20 -8.07 3.05
CA ALA A 156 -16.11 -6.96 3.27
C ALA A 156 -16.61 -6.44 1.91
N SER A 157 -17.92 -6.37 1.75
CA SER A 157 -18.59 -5.97 0.51
C SER A 157 -19.31 -4.62 0.63
N GLU A 158 -19.62 -4.19 1.86
CA GLU A 158 -20.31 -2.92 2.13
C GLU A 158 -20.04 -2.46 3.56
N LEU A 159 -19.92 -1.14 3.76
CA LEU A 159 -20.00 -0.50 5.06
C LEU A 159 -21.46 -0.13 5.34
N LEU A 160 -21.95 -0.49 6.50
CA LEU A 160 -23.36 -0.34 6.87
C LEU A 160 -23.54 0.79 7.88
N PRO A 161 -24.03 1.98 7.46
CA PRO A 161 -24.36 3.06 8.39
C PRO A 161 -25.64 2.74 9.16
N ASP A 162 -25.80 3.37 10.33
CA ASP A 162 -27.07 3.45 11.05
C ASP A 162 -27.96 4.61 10.51
N ALA A 163 -29.06 4.87 11.19
CA ALA A 163 -30.00 5.91 10.82
C ALA A 163 -29.41 7.35 10.94
N GLN A 164 -28.34 7.52 11.72
CA GLN A 164 -27.61 8.78 11.90
C GLN A 164 -26.42 8.94 10.94
N GLY A 165 -26.17 7.93 10.08
CA GLY A 165 -25.04 7.91 9.14
C GLY A 165 -23.70 7.49 9.75
N ARG A 166 -23.67 7.06 11.03
CA ARG A 166 -22.48 6.46 11.65
C ARG A 166 -22.31 5.02 11.13
N ILE A 167 -21.10 4.59 10.83
CA ILE A 167 -20.85 3.19 10.51
C ILE A 167 -21.09 2.34 11.74
N ALA A 168 -22.03 1.40 11.60
CA ALA A 168 -22.49 0.49 12.64
C ALA A 168 -22.23 -0.99 12.32
N GLY A 169 -21.53 -1.27 11.23
CA GLY A 169 -21.16 -2.62 10.84
C GLY A 169 -20.73 -2.74 9.38
N ILE A 170 -20.58 -3.97 8.95
CA ILE A 170 -20.27 -4.32 7.55
C ILE A 170 -21.16 -5.45 7.04
N ALA A 171 -21.35 -5.52 5.73
CA ALA A 171 -21.70 -6.76 5.05
C ALA A 171 -20.42 -7.47 4.63
N ALA A 172 -20.30 -8.75 4.93
CA ALA A 172 -19.21 -9.61 4.48
C ALA A 172 -19.76 -10.73 3.59
N ARG A 173 -18.98 -11.13 2.58
CA ARG A 173 -19.36 -12.15 1.62
C ARG A 173 -18.27 -13.20 1.50
N ASP A 174 -18.65 -14.48 1.50
CA ASP A 174 -17.72 -15.59 1.26
C ASP A 174 -17.60 -15.93 -0.24
N ARG A 175 -16.79 -16.95 -0.54
CA ARG A 175 -16.54 -17.42 -1.93
C ARG A 175 -17.80 -18.04 -2.56
N ASP A 176 -18.68 -18.60 -1.77
CA ASP A 176 -19.92 -19.24 -2.23
C ASP A 176 -21.06 -18.22 -2.44
N GLY A 177 -20.77 -16.95 -2.16
CA GLY A 177 -21.71 -15.84 -2.31
C GLY A 177 -22.65 -15.63 -1.14
N ARG A 178 -22.47 -16.35 -0.02
CA ARG A 178 -23.24 -16.11 1.20
C ARG A 178 -22.87 -14.75 1.78
N THR A 179 -23.87 -13.99 2.19
CA THR A 179 -23.68 -12.66 2.80
C THR A 179 -24.04 -12.72 4.27
N LEU A 180 -23.20 -12.11 5.10
CA LEU A 180 -23.38 -11.99 6.54
C LEU A 180 -23.27 -10.51 6.94
N THR A 181 -24.18 -10.04 7.79
CA THR A 181 -24.09 -8.72 8.43
C THR A 181 -23.38 -8.86 9.77
N LEU A 182 -22.28 -8.11 9.95
CA LEU A 182 -21.55 -8.01 11.20
C LEU A 182 -21.81 -6.62 11.80
N ALA A 183 -22.58 -6.56 12.87
CA ALA A 183 -22.76 -5.34 13.64
C ALA A 183 -21.46 -5.02 14.40
N ALA A 184 -21.13 -3.74 14.50
CA ALA A 184 -19.91 -3.27 15.15
C ALA A 184 -20.09 -1.86 15.71
N ARG A 185 -19.50 -1.59 16.88
CA ARG A 185 -19.38 -0.22 17.41
C ARG A 185 -18.29 0.61 16.70
N ALA A 186 -17.31 -0.06 16.11
CA ALA A 186 -16.23 0.53 15.35
C ALA A 186 -15.81 -0.39 14.21
N VAL A 187 -15.49 0.18 13.05
CA VAL A 187 -14.96 -0.52 11.88
C VAL A 187 -13.60 0.07 11.50
N VAL A 188 -12.57 -0.77 11.39
CA VAL A 188 -11.24 -0.38 10.94
C VAL A 188 -10.96 -1.00 9.59
N LEU A 189 -10.74 -0.19 8.56
CA LEU A 189 -10.28 -0.64 7.26
C LEU A 189 -8.74 -0.71 7.25
N ALA A 190 -8.20 -1.91 7.01
CA ALA A 190 -6.76 -2.20 6.90
C ALA A 190 -6.49 -3.06 5.66
N THR A 191 -7.16 -2.74 4.55
CA THR A 191 -7.30 -3.57 3.35
C THR A 191 -6.14 -3.46 2.38
N GLY A 192 -5.09 -2.69 2.73
CA GLY A 192 -3.93 -2.46 1.87
C GLY A 192 -4.23 -1.53 0.69
N GLY A 193 -3.35 -1.57 -0.32
CA GLY A 193 -3.31 -0.61 -1.41
C GLY A 193 -4.08 -1.03 -2.67
N LEU A 194 -3.59 -0.54 -3.80
CA LEU A 194 -4.29 -0.62 -5.08
C LEU A 194 -3.39 -1.01 -6.28
N GLY A 195 -2.15 -1.45 -6.05
CA GLY A 195 -1.20 -1.77 -7.13
C GLY A 195 -1.71 -2.81 -8.13
N GLY A 196 -2.64 -3.70 -7.72
CA GLY A 196 -3.32 -4.66 -8.59
C GLY A 196 -4.19 -4.03 -9.70
N LEU A 197 -4.40 -2.71 -9.68
CA LEU A 197 -5.03 -1.96 -10.78
C LEU A 197 -4.10 -1.75 -11.98
N TYR A 198 -2.78 -1.97 -11.82
CA TYR A 198 -1.78 -1.78 -12.88
C TYR A 198 -1.38 -3.12 -13.48
N ALA A 199 -1.02 -3.14 -14.76
CA ALA A 199 -0.51 -4.33 -15.42
C ALA A 199 0.86 -4.73 -14.86
N ALA A 200 1.76 -3.75 -14.71
CA ALA A 200 3.03 -3.92 -14.02
C ALA A 200 2.88 -3.55 -12.54
N THR A 201 2.94 -4.53 -11.66
CA THR A 201 2.81 -4.34 -10.21
C THR A 201 3.64 -5.35 -9.43
N THR A 202 4.16 -4.93 -8.28
CA THR A 202 4.80 -5.78 -7.28
C THR A 202 3.84 -6.20 -6.16
N ASN A 203 2.55 -5.81 -6.26
CA ASN A 203 1.54 -6.10 -5.25
C ASN A 203 0.72 -7.35 -5.60
N PRO A 204 0.09 -8.00 -4.62
CA PRO A 204 -0.93 -9.01 -4.88
C PRO A 204 -2.00 -8.49 -5.84
N LEU A 205 -2.42 -9.31 -6.80
CA LEU A 205 -3.42 -8.89 -7.79
C LEU A 205 -4.79 -8.58 -7.18
N GLY A 206 -5.04 -9.04 -5.96
CA GLY A 206 -6.22 -8.71 -5.17
C GLY A 206 -6.18 -7.32 -4.53
N ALA A 207 -5.02 -6.66 -4.49
CA ALA A 207 -4.86 -5.29 -3.98
C ALA A 207 -5.38 -4.27 -4.99
N VAL A 208 -6.69 -4.05 -5.03
CA VAL A 208 -7.39 -3.22 -6.02
C VAL A 208 -8.08 -1.99 -5.40
N GLY A 209 -7.74 -1.65 -4.16
CA GLY A 209 -8.33 -0.51 -3.45
C GLY A 209 -9.77 -0.77 -2.97
N SER A 210 -10.14 -2.02 -2.68
CA SER A 210 -11.52 -2.33 -2.23
C SER A 210 -11.95 -1.53 -1.02
N GLY A 211 -11.05 -1.30 -0.03
CA GLY A 211 -11.35 -0.46 1.13
C GLY A 211 -11.60 1.01 0.77
N LEU A 212 -10.88 1.53 -0.23
CA LEU A 212 -11.11 2.89 -0.75
C LEU A 212 -12.51 2.99 -1.37
N ALA A 213 -12.91 1.98 -2.16
CA ALA A 213 -14.24 1.93 -2.75
C ALA A 213 -15.33 1.84 -1.67
N LEU A 214 -15.15 1.02 -0.63
CA LEU A 214 -16.06 0.91 0.50
C LEU A 214 -16.24 2.27 1.21
N ALA A 215 -15.15 2.93 1.55
CA ALA A 215 -15.15 4.22 2.22
C ALA A 215 -15.77 5.33 1.34
N ALA A 216 -15.43 5.36 0.06
CA ALA A 216 -15.97 6.32 -0.90
C ALA A 216 -17.51 6.25 -0.99
N ARG A 217 -18.07 5.03 -0.98
CA ARG A 217 -19.53 4.82 -1.09
C ARG A 217 -20.33 5.31 0.11
N VAL A 218 -19.70 5.45 1.25
CA VAL A 218 -20.32 6.05 2.43
C VAL A 218 -19.97 7.54 2.58
N GLY A 219 -19.36 8.15 1.55
CA GLY A 219 -19.03 9.56 1.50
C GLY A 219 -17.78 9.96 2.28
N ALA A 220 -16.89 9.03 2.60
CA ALA A 220 -15.61 9.36 3.20
C ALA A 220 -14.75 10.20 2.24
N VAL A 221 -13.97 11.13 2.80
CA VAL A 221 -13.00 11.92 2.03
C VAL A 221 -11.84 11.04 1.65
N LEU A 222 -11.51 11.00 0.36
CA LEU A 222 -10.27 10.47 -0.17
C LEU A 222 -9.29 11.60 -0.41
N ARG A 223 -8.00 11.38 -0.10
CA ARG A 223 -6.95 12.38 -0.23
C ARG A 223 -5.81 11.82 -1.08
N ASP A 224 -5.26 12.69 -1.96
CA ASP A 224 -4.00 12.44 -2.70
C ASP A 224 -4.03 11.18 -3.58
N MET A 225 -5.17 10.89 -4.21
CA MET A 225 -5.39 9.67 -4.97
C MET A 225 -4.45 9.53 -6.18
N GLU A 226 -3.91 10.62 -6.72
CA GLU A 226 -2.98 10.65 -7.86
C GLU A 226 -1.58 10.16 -7.54
N PHE A 227 -1.19 10.09 -6.25
CA PHE A 227 0.17 9.73 -5.87
C PHE A 227 0.34 8.21 -5.71
N VAL A 228 0.74 7.58 -6.80
CA VAL A 228 1.15 6.18 -6.85
C VAL A 228 2.65 6.09 -7.03
N GLN A 229 3.34 5.40 -6.12
CA GLN A 229 4.78 5.15 -6.21
C GLN A 229 5.02 3.92 -7.09
N PHE A 230 5.88 4.09 -8.09
CA PHE A 230 6.38 2.99 -8.89
C PHE A 230 7.77 2.58 -8.36
N HIS A 231 7.91 1.31 -7.97
CA HIS A 231 9.23 0.80 -7.60
C HIS A 231 10.08 0.67 -8.86
N PRO A 232 11.31 1.24 -8.89
CA PRO A 232 12.11 1.29 -10.10
C PRO A 232 12.58 -0.09 -10.57
N THR A 233 12.84 -1.02 -9.64
CA THR A 233 13.54 -2.28 -9.89
C THR A 233 12.66 -3.51 -9.64
N ALA A 234 11.43 -3.52 -10.19
CA ALA A 234 10.70 -4.78 -10.35
C ALA A 234 11.39 -5.61 -11.43
N MET A 235 11.57 -6.92 -11.19
CA MET A 235 12.27 -7.80 -12.11
C MET A 235 11.44 -8.01 -13.38
N ALA A 236 12.00 -7.66 -14.53
CA ALA A 236 11.37 -7.84 -15.85
C ALA A 236 11.64 -9.26 -16.37
N VAL A 237 11.26 -10.26 -15.58
CA VAL A 237 11.43 -11.69 -15.86
C VAL A 237 10.09 -12.33 -16.20
N GLY A 238 10.11 -13.42 -16.98
CA GLY A 238 8.90 -14.10 -17.45
C GLY A 238 8.19 -13.26 -18.52
N GLY A 239 8.39 -13.54 -19.79
CA GLY A 239 7.71 -12.88 -20.90
C GLY A 239 6.18 -13.08 -20.83
N ASP A 240 5.42 -12.33 -21.62
CA ASP A 240 3.95 -12.44 -21.69
C ASP A 240 3.50 -13.89 -22.00
N SER A 241 4.31 -14.66 -22.73
CA SER A 241 4.08 -16.07 -23.05
C SER A 241 4.22 -16.98 -21.82
N GLU A 242 5.21 -16.74 -20.94
CA GLU A 242 5.42 -17.52 -19.71
C GLU A 242 4.38 -17.16 -18.65
N ARG A 243 3.95 -15.88 -18.60
CA ARG A 243 2.83 -15.42 -17.76
C ARG A 243 1.50 -16.02 -18.20
N ALA A 244 1.29 -16.20 -19.50
CA ALA A 244 0.13 -16.90 -20.04
C ALA A 244 0.18 -18.40 -19.73
N ALA A 245 1.35 -19.03 -19.80
CA ALA A 245 1.56 -20.45 -19.50
C ALA A 245 1.38 -20.78 -18.00
N SER A 246 1.65 -19.82 -17.10
CA SER A 246 1.44 -19.98 -15.65
C SER A 246 0.01 -19.71 -15.17
N GLY A 247 -0.96 -19.61 -16.09
CA GLY A 247 -2.39 -19.49 -15.75
C GLY A 247 -2.92 -18.07 -15.59
N GLY A 248 -2.19 -17.04 -16.00
CA GLY A 248 -2.65 -15.65 -16.00
C GLY A 248 -1.61 -14.63 -15.51
N PRO A 249 -2.01 -13.35 -15.40
CA PRO A 249 -1.10 -12.30 -14.93
C PRO A 249 -0.64 -12.60 -13.50
N ALA A 250 0.67 -12.49 -13.25
CA ALA A 250 1.28 -12.61 -11.94
C ALA A 250 1.91 -11.27 -11.51
N PRO A 251 2.05 -11.00 -10.21
CA PRO A 251 2.85 -9.89 -9.72
C PRO A 251 4.31 -10.04 -10.14
N MET A 252 4.97 -8.91 -10.34
CA MET A 252 6.40 -8.90 -10.68
C MET A 252 7.23 -9.12 -9.43
N PRO A 253 8.24 -10.02 -9.46
CA PRO A 253 9.19 -10.14 -8.38
C PRO A 253 9.94 -8.83 -8.17
N LEU A 254 10.38 -8.55 -6.95
CA LEU A 254 11.04 -7.31 -6.58
C LEU A 254 12.54 -7.54 -6.35
N ALA A 255 13.39 -6.75 -7.02
CA ALA A 255 14.78 -6.54 -6.61
C ALA A 255 14.80 -5.38 -5.61
N THR A 256 14.99 -5.68 -4.32
CA THR A 256 14.91 -4.74 -3.21
C THR A 256 15.79 -3.49 -3.40
N GLU A 257 15.35 -2.38 -2.85
CA GLU A 257 16.10 -1.12 -2.84
C GLU A 257 17.44 -1.22 -2.11
N ALA A 258 17.53 -2.08 -1.11
CA ALA A 258 18.75 -2.33 -0.35
C ALA A 258 19.92 -2.78 -1.25
N LEU A 259 19.67 -3.44 -2.39
CA LEU A 259 20.72 -3.74 -3.38
C LEU A 259 21.42 -2.48 -3.88
N ARG A 260 20.65 -1.41 -4.19
CA ARG A 260 21.21 -0.11 -4.61
C ARG A 260 21.92 0.58 -3.45
N GLY A 261 21.39 0.47 -2.23
CA GLY A 261 22.02 0.92 -0.99
C GLY A 261 23.39 0.27 -0.76
N GLU A 262 23.58 -0.95 -1.21
CA GLU A 262 24.81 -1.72 -1.09
C GLU A 262 25.70 -1.67 -2.36
N GLY A 263 25.36 -0.80 -3.33
CA GLY A 263 26.21 -0.47 -4.46
C GLY A 263 25.83 -1.05 -5.82
N ALA A 264 24.67 -1.71 -5.95
CA ALA A 264 24.17 -2.16 -7.25
C ALA A 264 23.89 -0.95 -8.17
N ARG A 265 24.16 -1.09 -9.48
CA ARG A 265 24.11 -0.02 -10.46
C ARG A 265 23.18 -0.35 -11.63
N LEU A 266 22.63 0.69 -12.26
CA LEU A 266 21.71 0.57 -13.38
C LEU A 266 22.42 0.86 -14.71
N PHE A 267 22.20 -0.04 -15.69
CA PHE A 267 22.75 0.08 -17.04
C PHE A 267 21.66 -0.11 -18.09
N SER A 268 21.76 0.65 -19.19
CA SER A 268 20.97 0.40 -20.41
C SER A 268 21.54 -0.80 -21.18
N SER A 269 20.81 -1.31 -22.18
CA SER A 269 21.28 -2.33 -23.10
C SER A 269 22.52 -1.92 -23.91
N ARG A 270 22.84 -0.62 -23.98
CA ARG A 270 24.09 -0.10 -24.57
C ARG A 270 25.28 -0.15 -23.62
N GLY A 271 25.08 -0.59 -22.37
CA GLY A 271 26.13 -0.58 -21.34
C GLY A 271 26.36 0.80 -20.71
N GLU A 272 25.44 1.75 -20.91
CA GLU A 272 25.53 3.11 -20.35
C GLU A 272 24.97 3.13 -18.93
N ARG A 273 25.72 3.66 -17.96
CA ARG A 273 25.24 3.94 -16.60
C ARG A 273 24.50 5.28 -16.61
N PHE A 274 23.24 5.28 -17.07
CA PHE A 274 22.43 6.47 -17.29
C PHE A 274 22.08 7.26 -16.01
N MET A 275 22.29 6.67 -14.83
CA MET A 275 22.13 7.36 -13.54
C MET A 275 23.37 8.16 -13.10
N ALA A 276 24.51 8.07 -13.79
CA ALA A 276 25.77 8.65 -13.35
C ALA A 276 25.70 10.17 -13.13
N GLU A 277 24.99 10.87 -14.00
CA GLU A 277 24.84 12.34 -13.98
C GLU A 277 23.59 12.81 -13.17
N VAL A 278 22.77 11.88 -12.66
CA VAL A 278 21.58 12.22 -11.88
C VAL A 278 22.00 12.49 -10.43
N PRO A 279 21.60 13.62 -9.81
CA PRO A 279 21.88 13.87 -8.40
C PRO A 279 21.37 12.74 -7.50
N GLY A 280 22.26 12.18 -6.66
CA GLY A 280 21.99 11.01 -5.85
C GLY A 280 22.15 9.67 -6.58
N GLN A 281 22.34 9.69 -7.90
CA GLN A 281 22.59 8.50 -8.73
C GLN A 281 21.54 7.41 -8.46
N GLU A 282 21.94 6.15 -8.28
CA GLU A 282 21.02 5.04 -7.94
C GLU A 282 20.35 5.15 -6.56
N LEU A 283 20.86 6.05 -5.69
CA LEU A 283 20.28 6.38 -4.38
C LEU A 283 19.32 7.57 -4.42
N ALA A 284 19.07 8.15 -5.59
CA ALA A 284 18.02 9.15 -5.76
C ALA A 284 16.64 8.59 -5.36
N ALA A 285 15.70 9.49 -5.09
CA ALA A 285 14.32 9.10 -4.73
C ALA A 285 13.70 8.17 -5.79
N ARG A 286 12.83 7.26 -5.37
CA ARG A 286 12.25 6.20 -6.23
C ARG A 286 11.60 6.73 -7.49
N ASP A 287 10.89 7.85 -7.40
CA ASP A 287 10.24 8.49 -8.55
C ASP A 287 11.25 8.97 -9.60
N VAL A 288 12.39 9.50 -9.16
CA VAL A 288 13.49 9.93 -10.07
C VAL A 288 14.06 8.72 -10.79
N VAL A 289 14.42 7.67 -10.08
CA VAL A 289 14.98 6.45 -10.66
C VAL A 289 13.97 5.76 -11.59
N ALA A 290 12.69 5.69 -11.17
CA ALA A 290 11.63 5.08 -11.99
C ALA A 290 11.43 5.83 -13.31
N ARG A 291 11.44 7.18 -13.31
CA ARG A 291 11.35 7.98 -14.53
C ARG A 291 12.57 7.78 -15.43
N ALA A 292 13.78 7.73 -14.86
CA ALA A 292 14.99 7.50 -15.63
C ALA A 292 14.98 6.14 -16.34
N ILE A 293 14.57 5.07 -15.65
CA ILE A 293 14.40 3.76 -16.26
C ILE A 293 13.28 3.78 -17.32
N PHE A 294 12.15 4.43 -17.02
CA PHE A 294 11.03 4.54 -17.97
C PHE A 294 11.45 5.25 -19.26
N ALA A 295 12.29 6.29 -19.17
CA ALA A 295 12.83 6.99 -20.34
C ALA A 295 13.68 6.06 -21.22
N GLN A 296 14.53 5.20 -20.64
CA GLN A 296 15.30 4.20 -21.39
C GLN A 296 14.37 3.20 -22.10
N LEU A 297 13.37 2.68 -21.39
CA LEU A 297 12.39 1.74 -21.96
C LEU A 297 11.58 2.38 -23.10
N THR A 298 11.19 3.66 -22.98
CA THR A 298 10.49 4.41 -24.02
C THR A 298 11.37 4.64 -25.26
N ALA A 299 12.69 4.78 -25.07
CA ALA A 299 13.66 4.86 -26.14
C ALA A 299 13.96 3.50 -26.84
N GLY A 300 13.26 2.41 -26.42
CA GLY A 300 13.43 1.07 -26.97
C GLY A 300 14.59 0.27 -26.34
N GLU A 301 15.23 0.81 -25.29
CA GLU A 301 16.28 0.10 -24.57
C GLU A 301 15.71 -0.87 -23.54
N THR A 302 16.49 -1.87 -23.13
CA THR A 302 16.25 -2.63 -21.92
C THR A 302 17.15 -2.12 -20.80
N VAL A 303 16.73 -2.31 -19.55
CA VAL A 303 17.48 -1.87 -18.38
C VAL A 303 17.80 -3.04 -17.47
N VAL A 304 19.03 -3.09 -16.98
CA VAL A 304 19.49 -4.10 -16.03
C VAL A 304 20.03 -3.46 -14.76
N LEU A 305 19.80 -4.12 -13.63
CA LEU A 305 20.44 -3.83 -12.35
C LEU A 305 21.64 -4.78 -12.19
N ASP A 306 22.85 -4.25 -12.24
CA ASP A 306 24.05 -4.99 -11.91
C ASP A 306 24.18 -5.10 -10.39
N ALA A 307 23.75 -6.24 -9.90
CA ALA A 307 23.74 -6.60 -8.49
C ALA A 307 24.79 -7.68 -8.16
N ARG A 308 25.90 -7.78 -8.93
CA ARG A 308 27.01 -8.70 -8.68
C ARG A 308 27.81 -8.24 -7.47
N LEU A 309 27.16 -8.24 -6.30
CA LEU A 309 27.70 -7.82 -5.02
C LEU A 309 28.39 -9.02 -4.32
N LYS A 310 29.42 -8.71 -3.51
CA LYS A 310 30.03 -9.72 -2.67
C LYS A 310 28.97 -10.32 -1.70
N ASP A 311 28.91 -11.64 -1.60
CA ASP A 311 28.02 -12.40 -0.73
C ASP A 311 26.53 -12.10 -0.92
N ILE A 312 26.10 -11.81 -2.19
CA ILE A 312 24.71 -11.45 -2.49
C ILE A 312 23.71 -12.50 -1.99
N GLU A 313 24.05 -13.79 -2.11
CA GLU A 313 23.16 -14.89 -1.69
C GLU A 313 22.91 -14.92 -0.19
N ARG A 314 23.95 -14.60 0.60
CA ARG A 314 23.85 -14.55 2.06
C ARG A 314 23.14 -13.29 2.55
N ARG A 315 23.36 -12.17 1.84
CA ARG A 315 22.83 -10.85 2.24
C ARG A 315 21.39 -10.62 1.74
N PHE A 316 21.07 -11.19 0.60
CA PHE A 316 19.77 -11.04 -0.08
C PHE A 316 19.22 -12.39 -0.53
N PRO A 317 18.97 -13.34 0.40
CA PRO A 317 18.57 -14.70 0.06
C PRO A 317 17.25 -14.77 -0.71
N GLY A 318 16.30 -13.86 -0.41
CA GLY A 318 15.02 -13.76 -1.09
C GLY A 318 15.18 -13.33 -2.55
N VAL A 319 15.96 -12.28 -2.82
CA VAL A 319 16.28 -11.86 -4.20
C VAL A 319 16.99 -12.96 -4.97
N ALA A 320 17.98 -13.61 -4.35
CA ALA A 320 18.71 -14.72 -5.00
C ALA A 320 17.77 -15.88 -5.35
N ALA A 321 16.86 -16.25 -4.46
CA ALA A 321 15.86 -17.29 -4.71
C ALA A 321 14.90 -16.89 -5.84
N LEU A 322 14.42 -15.65 -5.87
CA LEU A 322 13.55 -15.12 -6.94
C LEU A 322 14.28 -15.15 -8.30
N CYS A 323 15.53 -14.70 -8.36
CA CYS A 323 16.33 -14.75 -9.57
C CYS A 323 16.47 -16.19 -10.09
N ARG A 324 16.84 -17.14 -9.22
CA ARG A 324 17.00 -18.55 -9.60
C ARG A 324 15.69 -19.20 -10.07
N ALA A 325 14.57 -18.85 -9.44
CA ALA A 325 13.25 -19.33 -9.88
C ALA A 325 12.93 -18.92 -11.33
N HIS A 326 13.59 -17.87 -11.84
CA HIS A 326 13.48 -17.38 -13.22
C HIS A 326 14.75 -17.66 -14.07
N GLY A 327 15.58 -18.62 -13.66
CA GLY A 327 16.75 -19.03 -14.42
C GLY A 327 17.92 -18.03 -14.44
N LEU A 328 17.94 -17.06 -13.49
CA LEU A 328 19.00 -16.06 -13.36
C LEU A 328 19.87 -16.38 -12.14
N ASP A 329 21.19 -16.22 -12.29
CA ASP A 329 22.11 -16.18 -11.16
C ASP A 329 22.58 -14.73 -10.94
N PRO A 330 22.12 -14.06 -9.86
CA PRO A 330 22.43 -12.65 -9.62
C PRO A 330 23.91 -12.41 -9.27
N ALA A 331 24.69 -13.45 -8.97
CA ALA A 331 26.12 -13.34 -8.72
C ALA A 331 26.93 -13.14 -10.02
N VAL A 332 26.39 -13.57 -11.17
CA VAL A 332 27.06 -13.50 -12.48
C VAL A 332 26.28 -12.73 -13.53
N THR A 333 24.95 -12.68 -13.43
CA THR A 333 24.09 -12.08 -14.46
C THR A 333 23.35 -10.88 -13.91
N PRO A 334 23.45 -9.69 -14.55
CA PRO A 334 22.62 -8.53 -14.17
C PRO A 334 21.13 -8.84 -14.30
N ILE A 335 20.33 -8.27 -13.38
CA ILE A 335 18.89 -8.52 -13.26
C ILE A 335 18.13 -7.57 -14.20
N PRO A 336 17.34 -8.06 -15.17
CA PRO A 336 16.47 -7.18 -15.97
C PRO A 336 15.41 -6.52 -15.07
N VAL A 337 15.22 -5.20 -15.22
CA VAL A 337 14.32 -4.44 -14.35
C VAL A 337 13.46 -3.44 -15.12
N ARG A 338 12.30 -3.12 -14.54
CA ARG A 338 11.40 -2.06 -15.01
C ARG A 338 10.63 -1.45 -13.84
N PRO A 339 10.08 -0.22 -13.98
CA PRO A 339 9.16 0.32 -12.99
C PRO A 339 7.86 -0.48 -12.92
N ALA A 340 7.33 -0.63 -11.69
CA ALA A 340 6.04 -1.27 -11.44
C ALA A 340 5.31 -0.59 -10.27
N ALA A 341 3.98 -0.53 -10.32
CA ALA A 341 3.17 0.02 -9.23
C ALA A 341 3.44 -0.75 -7.93
N HIS A 342 3.75 -0.02 -6.86
CA HIS A 342 4.30 -0.60 -5.64
C HIS A 342 3.59 -0.13 -4.37
N TYR A 343 3.31 1.17 -4.23
CA TYR A 343 2.68 1.76 -3.04
C TYR A 343 1.80 2.95 -3.42
N HIS A 344 0.69 3.12 -2.70
CA HIS A 344 -0.21 4.26 -2.85
C HIS A 344 -0.08 5.20 -1.65
N MET A 345 0.36 6.45 -1.86
CA MET A 345 0.52 7.43 -0.80
C MET A 345 -0.79 8.10 -0.40
N GLY A 346 -1.73 8.17 -1.34
CA GLY A 346 -3.09 8.61 -1.08
C GLY A 346 -3.93 7.58 -0.32
N GLY A 347 -5.19 7.88 -0.09
CA GLY A 347 -6.07 6.96 0.61
C GLY A 347 -7.26 7.63 1.28
N ILE A 348 -7.91 6.91 2.20
CA ILE A 348 -8.92 7.48 3.09
C ILE A 348 -8.25 8.52 3.97
N ARG A 349 -8.69 9.80 3.90
CA ARG A 349 -8.19 10.84 4.79
C ARG A 349 -8.50 10.48 6.23
N VAL A 350 -7.50 10.44 7.08
CA VAL A 350 -7.64 10.21 8.51
C VAL A 350 -7.04 11.34 9.34
N ASP A 351 -7.50 11.46 10.57
CA ASP A 351 -6.91 12.36 11.57
C ASP A 351 -5.75 11.67 12.32
N ALA A 352 -5.23 12.37 13.32
CA ALA A 352 -4.12 11.89 14.16
C ALA A 352 -4.44 10.61 14.97
N ALA A 353 -5.70 10.26 15.14
CA ALA A 353 -6.17 9.04 15.78
C ALA A 353 -6.57 7.94 14.79
N GLY A 354 -6.41 8.17 13.49
CA GLY A 354 -6.80 7.25 12.43
C GLY A 354 -8.29 7.26 12.10
N ARG A 355 -9.07 8.24 12.59
CA ARG A 355 -10.50 8.39 12.30
C ARG A 355 -10.70 8.90 10.87
N ALA A 356 -11.57 8.26 10.12
CA ALA A 356 -12.03 8.76 8.83
C ALA A 356 -13.03 9.93 9.02
N SER A 357 -13.40 10.60 7.92
CA SER A 357 -14.40 11.68 7.93
C SER A 357 -15.85 11.21 8.17
N VAL A 358 -16.07 9.90 8.25
CA VAL A 358 -17.36 9.28 8.55
C VAL A 358 -17.29 8.69 9.96
N PRO A 359 -18.20 9.04 10.87
CA PRO A 359 -18.18 8.51 12.23
C PRO A 359 -18.27 6.99 12.28
N GLY A 360 -17.60 6.36 13.24
CA GLY A 360 -17.55 4.89 13.38
C GLY A 360 -16.62 4.17 12.43
N LEU A 361 -15.84 4.93 11.63
CA LEU A 361 -14.89 4.41 10.66
C LEU A 361 -13.48 4.89 10.94
N TRP A 362 -12.53 3.96 10.98
CA TRP A 362 -11.08 4.19 11.03
C TRP A 362 -10.41 3.56 9.83
N ALA A 363 -9.21 4.02 9.49
CA ALA A 363 -8.38 3.40 8.46
C ALA A 363 -6.91 3.35 8.91
N CYS A 364 -6.22 2.25 8.59
CA CYS A 364 -4.86 1.96 9.01
C CYS A 364 -4.03 1.34 7.88
N GLY A 365 -2.76 1.72 7.79
CA GLY A 365 -1.83 1.27 6.74
C GLY A 365 -2.17 1.85 5.37
N GLU A 366 -1.76 1.20 4.29
CA GLU A 366 -1.78 1.75 2.93
C GLU A 366 -3.15 2.17 2.39
N VAL A 367 -4.25 1.74 3.00
CA VAL A 367 -5.60 2.23 2.64
C VAL A 367 -5.86 3.65 3.14
N ALA A 368 -5.07 4.11 4.12
CA ALA A 368 -5.22 5.41 4.76
C ALA A 368 -4.26 6.46 4.18
N SER A 369 -4.71 7.69 4.04
CA SER A 369 -3.85 8.86 3.84
C SER A 369 -3.69 9.60 5.15
N THR A 370 -2.58 9.36 5.83
CA THR A 370 -2.26 9.91 7.16
C THR A 370 -1.58 11.27 7.10
N GLY A 371 -1.01 11.63 5.92
CA GLY A 371 -0.13 12.78 5.75
C GLY A 371 1.35 12.47 5.91
N LEU A 372 1.72 11.23 6.27
CA LEU A 372 3.13 10.84 6.44
C LEU A 372 3.91 10.89 5.14
N HIS A 373 3.39 10.29 4.07
CA HIS A 373 4.14 9.99 2.86
C HIS A 373 4.17 11.13 1.83
N GLY A 374 3.27 12.11 1.95
CA GLY A 374 3.19 13.19 0.98
C GLY A 374 3.07 12.69 -0.46
N ALA A 375 3.84 13.27 -1.37
CA ALA A 375 3.82 12.91 -2.78
C ALA A 375 4.70 11.70 -3.15
N ASN A 376 5.58 11.25 -2.23
CA ASN A 376 6.46 10.11 -2.45
C ASN A 376 6.92 9.53 -1.12
N ARG A 377 6.78 8.22 -0.95
CA ARG A 377 7.06 7.52 0.30
C ARG A 377 8.56 7.26 0.49
N LEU A 378 9.09 7.60 1.66
CA LEU A 378 10.39 7.12 2.11
C LEU A 378 10.32 5.61 2.33
N ALA A 379 11.32 4.88 1.86
CA ALA A 379 11.40 3.43 2.02
C ALA A 379 11.30 3.01 3.49
N SER A 380 10.78 1.81 3.76
CA SER A 380 10.66 1.21 5.11
C SER A 380 9.80 1.98 6.14
N ASN A 381 9.16 3.10 5.75
CA ASN A 381 8.21 3.82 6.60
C ASN A 381 6.80 3.19 6.63
N SER A 382 6.41 2.37 5.64
CA SER A 382 5.03 1.85 5.56
C SER A 382 4.68 0.88 6.68
N LEU A 383 5.61 -0.03 7.04
CA LEU A 383 5.39 -0.96 8.13
C LEU A 383 5.37 -0.22 9.47
N LEU A 384 6.25 0.78 9.64
CA LEU A 384 6.27 1.63 10.81
C LEU A 384 4.96 2.41 10.97
N GLU A 385 4.49 3.07 9.91
CA GLU A 385 3.22 3.79 9.91
C GLU A 385 2.06 2.88 10.35
N ALA A 386 1.99 1.68 9.76
CA ALA A 386 0.94 0.73 10.09
C ALA A 386 0.96 0.32 11.57
N LEU A 387 2.14 0.10 12.14
CA LEU A 387 2.32 -0.25 13.57
C LEU A 387 1.96 0.91 14.50
N ALA A 388 2.41 2.13 14.16
CA ALA A 388 2.15 3.33 14.94
C ALA A 388 0.65 3.68 14.95
N PHE A 389 0.01 3.73 13.78
CA PHE A 389 -1.42 4.02 13.68
C PHE A 389 -2.28 2.90 14.27
N ALA A 390 -1.90 1.63 14.16
CA ALA A 390 -2.59 0.53 14.83
C ALA A 390 -2.71 0.76 16.35
N ARG A 391 -1.63 1.22 17.00
CA ARG A 391 -1.62 1.58 18.41
C ARG A 391 -2.55 2.76 18.70
N TRP A 392 -2.45 3.84 17.94
CA TRP A 392 -3.25 5.06 18.18
C TRP A 392 -4.75 4.82 17.94
N ILE A 393 -5.09 4.07 16.89
CA ILE A 393 -6.47 3.65 16.61
C ILE A 393 -7.02 2.80 17.76
N ALA A 394 -6.24 1.84 18.26
CA ALA A 394 -6.66 0.99 19.37
C ALA A 394 -6.91 1.80 20.64
N GLN A 395 -6.03 2.76 20.97
CA GLN A 395 -6.20 3.67 22.10
C GLN A 395 -7.46 4.55 21.95
N ASP A 396 -7.71 5.07 20.76
CA ASP A 396 -8.85 5.90 20.45
C ASP A 396 -10.17 5.14 20.56
N ILE A 397 -10.26 3.96 19.95
CA ILE A 397 -11.45 3.10 20.02
C ILE A 397 -11.72 2.62 21.46
N ALA A 398 -10.66 2.30 22.23
CA ALA A 398 -10.81 1.88 23.64
C ALA A 398 -11.37 3.01 24.52
N GLY A 399 -11.04 4.28 24.22
CA GLY A 399 -11.56 5.46 24.92
C GLY A 399 -12.93 5.96 24.45
N GLU A 400 -13.49 5.39 23.40
CA GLU A 400 -14.77 5.84 22.83
C GLU A 400 -15.96 5.15 23.50
N GLU A 401 -16.85 5.94 24.14
CA GLU A 401 -18.10 5.45 24.77
C GLU A 401 -19.29 5.36 23.80
N ALA A 402 -19.02 5.25 22.49
CA ALA A 402 -20.08 5.27 21.49
C ALA A 402 -21.05 4.09 21.64
N ALA A 403 -22.32 4.39 21.81
CA ALA A 403 -23.37 3.38 21.75
C ALA A 403 -23.41 2.75 20.34
N PRO A 404 -23.46 1.42 20.22
CA PRO A 404 -23.54 0.75 18.93
C PRO A 404 -24.89 1.07 18.26
N GLY A 405 -24.81 1.58 17.03
CA GLY A 405 -25.98 1.77 16.17
C GLY A 405 -26.51 0.43 15.63
N THR A 406 -27.73 0.46 15.07
CA THR A 406 -28.26 -0.68 14.31
C THR A 406 -27.89 -0.49 12.83
N PRO A 407 -27.06 -1.38 12.23
CA PRO A 407 -26.69 -1.26 10.83
C PRO A 407 -27.92 -1.37 9.91
N ARG A 408 -27.95 -0.59 8.83
CA ARG A 408 -28.93 -0.74 7.75
C ARG A 408 -28.78 -2.11 7.09
N ALA A 409 -29.85 -2.59 6.45
CA ALA A 409 -29.76 -3.78 5.62
C ALA A 409 -28.76 -3.58 4.47
N PRO A 410 -27.96 -4.60 4.10
CA PRO A 410 -27.04 -4.51 2.98
C PRO A 410 -27.79 -4.39 1.66
N ALA A 411 -27.20 -3.69 0.70
CA ALA A 411 -27.69 -3.64 -0.67
C ALA A 411 -27.42 -4.95 -1.42
N ALA A 412 -28.02 -5.10 -2.61
CA ALA A 412 -27.72 -6.22 -3.47
C ALA A 412 -26.22 -6.31 -3.82
N PRO A 413 -25.65 -7.51 -3.91
CA PRO A 413 -24.25 -7.69 -4.22
C PRO A 413 -23.87 -7.10 -5.59
N ARG A 414 -22.74 -6.40 -5.65
CA ARG A 414 -22.21 -5.88 -6.91
C ARG A 414 -21.47 -6.98 -7.67
N PRO A 415 -21.58 -7.03 -9.00
CA PRO A 415 -20.82 -7.97 -9.82
C PRO A 415 -19.33 -7.65 -9.79
N GLY A 416 -18.51 -8.66 -10.05
CA GLY A 416 -17.09 -8.44 -10.38
C GLY A 416 -16.95 -7.71 -11.72
N SER A 417 -15.82 -7.03 -11.96
CA SER A 417 -15.57 -6.37 -13.23
C SER A 417 -15.13 -7.37 -14.31
N PRO A 418 -15.87 -7.51 -15.41
CA PRO A 418 -15.41 -8.24 -16.58
C PRO A 418 -14.28 -7.49 -17.32
N ALA A 419 -14.07 -6.21 -17.03
CA ALA A 419 -13.08 -5.34 -17.69
C ALA A 419 -11.75 -5.25 -16.94
N ARG A 420 -11.45 -6.15 -15.99
CA ARG A 420 -10.22 -6.11 -15.18
C ARG A 420 -8.94 -5.95 -16.03
N ALA A 421 -8.81 -6.74 -17.09
CA ALA A 421 -7.63 -6.68 -17.97
C ALA A 421 -7.52 -5.33 -18.69
N GLU A 422 -8.65 -4.79 -19.18
CA GLU A 422 -8.72 -3.49 -19.82
C GLU A 422 -8.34 -2.36 -18.86
N ILE A 423 -8.89 -2.37 -17.64
CA ILE A 423 -8.57 -1.37 -16.59
C ILE A 423 -7.08 -1.38 -16.29
N ARG A 424 -6.49 -2.56 -16.08
CA ARG A 424 -5.06 -2.69 -15.81
C ARG A 424 -4.19 -2.14 -16.94
N ALA A 425 -4.56 -2.42 -18.18
CA ALA A 425 -3.85 -1.92 -19.34
C ALA A 425 -3.97 -0.39 -19.51
N LEU A 426 -5.15 0.18 -19.21
CA LEU A 426 -5.35 1.63 -19.20
C LEU A 426 -4.51 2.32 -18.13
N MET A 427 -4.54 1.80 -16.90
CA MET A 427 -3.79 2.35 -15.79
C MET A 427 -2.29 2.30 -16.04
N ASP A 428 -1.76 1.20 -16.56
CA ASP A 428 -0.33 1.06 -16.86
C ASP A 428 0.13 2.04 -17.95
N ARG A 429 -0.65 2.21 -19.03
CA ARG A 429 -0.26 3.03 -20.18
C ARG A 429 -0.51 4.51 -20.03
N GLN A 430 -1.64 4.91 -19.43
CA GLN A 430 -2.12 6.30 -19.44
C GLN A 430 -2.10 6.96 -18.05
N VAL A 431 -2.01 6.16 -16.97
CA VAL A 431 -1.98 6.64 -15.57
C VAL A 431 -0.73 6.14 -14.86
N GLY A 432 0.31 5.77 -15.63
CA GLY A 432 1.55 5.17 -15.16
C GLY A 432 2.59 6.16 -14.64
N VAL A 433 3.87 5.85 -14.92
CA VAL A 433 5.04 6.62 -14.42
C VAL A 433 5.09 8.03 -15.00
N VAL A 434 4.81 8.18 -16.30
CA VAL A 434 4.74 9.47 -17.00
C VAL A 434 3.31 9.60 -17.56
N ARG A 435 2.70 10.74 -17.34
CA ARG A 435 1.31 11.06 -17.65
C ARG A 435 1.23 12.34 -18.47
N ASP A 436 0.16 12.53 -19.22
CA ASP A 436 -0.18 13.77 -19.91
C ASP A 436 -1.69 14.00 -19.92
N ALA A 437 -2.14 15.20 -20.33
CA ALA A 437 -3.56 15.55 -20.33
C ALA A 437 -4.39 14.67 -21.24
N GLU A 438 -3.87 14.35 -22.44
CA GLU A 438 -4.60 13.58 -23.46
C GLU A 438 -4.83 12.14 -22.99
N GLY A 439 -3.77 11.44 -22.54
CA GLY A 439 -3.85 10.09 -22.00
C GLY A 439 -4.76 10.00 -20.77
N LEU A 440 -4.62 10.94 -19.82
CA LEU A 440 -5.47 10.99 -18.62
C LEU A 440 -6.94 11.26 -18.97
N ALA A 441 -7.24 12.18 -19.91
CA ALA A 441 -8.61 12.47 -20.31
C ALA A 441 -9.25 11.27 -21.04
N SER A 442 -8.50 10.61 -21.92
CA SER A 442 -8.91 9.37 -22.60
C SER A 442 -9.22 8.25 -21.61
N ALA A 443 -8.30 8.00 -20.65
CA ALA A 443 -8.50 7.00 -19.60
C ALA A 443 -9.73 7.34 -18.73
N ALA A 444 -9.89 8.59 -18.30
CA ALA A 444 -11.03 9.03 -17.50
C ALA A 444 -12.37 8.81 -18.24
N ALA A 445 -12.44 9.17 -19.52
CA ALA A 445 -13.64 8.95 -20.33
C ALA A 445 -14.01 7.46 -20.39
N ARG A 446 -13.05 6.59 -20.64
CA ARG A 446 -13.30 5.14 -20.70
C ARG A 446 -13.66 4.56 -19.34
N LEU A 447 -12.97 4.95 -18.28
CA LEU A 447 -13.23 4.49 -16.91
C LEU A 447 -14.60 4.94 -16.38
N ARG A 448 -15.10 6.12 -16.78
CA ARG A 448 -16.48 6.56 -16.48
C ARG A 448 -17.52 5.61 -17.09
N VAL A 449 -17.32 5.21 -18.34
CA VAL A 449 -18.23 4.25 -19.01
C VAL A 449 -18.20 2.90 -18.28
N LEU A 450 -17.02 2.40 -17.93
CA LEU A 450 -16.88 1.13 -17.21
C LEU A 450 -17.50 1.20 -15.81
N SER A 451 -17.25 2.29 -15.07
CA SER A 451 -17.79 2.48 -13.72
C SER A 451 -19.32 2.62 -13.72
N ALA A 452 -19.88 3.33 -14.70
CA ALA A 452 -21.33 3.44 -14.85
C ALA A 452 -22.00 2.11 -15.21
N ARG A 453 -21.29 1.25 -15.97
CA ARG A 453 -21.80 -0.05 -16.41
C ARG A 453 -21.80 -1.10 -15.32
N ASP A 454 -20.69 -1.24 -14.58
CA ASP A 454 -20.48 -2.33 -13.65
C ASP A 454 -20.49 -1.93 -12.16
N GLY A 455 -20.29 -0.63 -11.84
CA GLY A 455 -20.29 -0.11 -10.50
C GLY A 455 -19.28 -0.79 -9.57
N CYS A 456 -18.28 -1.48 -10.14
CA CYS A 456 -17.33 -2.29 -9.39
C CYS A 456 -16.24 -1.45 -8.72
N ASP A 457 -15.54 -2.05 -7.73
CA ASP A 457 -14.49 -1.37 -6.99
C ASP A 457 -13.31 -0.96 -7.88
N LEU A 458 -12.93 -1.82 -8.85
CA LEU A 458 -11.81 -1.56 -9.74
C LEU A 458 -12.01 -0.30 -10.56
N SER A 459 -13.14 -0.21 -11.27
CA SER A 459 -13.43 0.92 -12.16
C SER A 459 -13.60 2.21 -11.35
N LEU A 460 -14.23 2.14 -10.18
CA LEU A 460 -14.42 3.29 -9.28
C LEU A 460 -13.09 3.87 -8.80
N VAL A 461 -12.19 3.02 -8.28
CA VAL A 461 -10.88 3.46 -7.75
C VAL A 461 -9.96 3.92 -8.87
N ALA A 462 -9.91 3.20 -10.00
CA ALA A 462 -9.14 3.61 -11.16
C ALA A 462 -9.58 4.99 -11.68
N LEU A 463 -10.90 5.25 -11.75
CA LEU A 463 -11.44 6.55 -12.13
C LEU A 463 -11.04 7.64 -11.12
N ALA A 464 -11.12 7.37 -9.82
CA ALA A 464 -10.74 8.34 -8.79
C ALA A 464 -9.27 8.77 -8.91
N ILE A 465 -8.35 7.81 -9.15
CA ILE A 465 -6.93 8.08 -9.38
C ILE A 465 -6.74 8.94 -10.63
N THR A 466 -7.38 8.54 -11.72
CA THR A 466 -7.23 9.20 -13.03
C THR A 466 -7.75 10.62 -13.01
N GLU A 467 -8.92 10.86 -12.40
CA GLU A 467 -9.49 12.21 -12.26
C GLU A 467 -8.68 13.11 -11.31
N ALA A 468 -8.13 12.56 -10.23
CA ALA A 468 -7.21 13.29 -9.36
C ALA A 468 -5.93 13.69 -10.13
N ALA A 469 -5.35 12.75 -10.89
CA ALA A 469 -4.17 13.00 -11.71
C ALA A 469 -4.43 14.04 -12.83
N LEU A 470 -5.60 14.01 -13.44
CA LEU A 470 -5.98 14.98 -14.48
C LEU A 470 -6.14 16.41 -13.91
N ARG A 471 -6.72 16.53 -12.70
CA ARG A 471 -6.89 17.82 -12.02
C ARG A 471 -5.58 18.42 -11.51
N ARG A 472 -4.58 17.61 -11.18
CA ARG A 472 -3.27 18.09 -10.70
C ARG A 472 -2.39 18.50 -11.88
N CYS A 473 -2.30 19.81 -12.15
CA CYS A 473 -1.48 20.39 -13.22
C CYS A 473 -0.09 20.80 -12.71
N GLU A 474 0.66 19.85 -12.18
CA GLU A 474 2.05 19.98 -11.73
C GLU A 474 2.74 18.61 -11.79
N SER A 475 4.06 18.56 -11.59
CA SER A 475 4.81 17.33 -11.32
C SER A 475 5.40 17.39 -9.92
N ARG A 476 5.12 16.33 -9.11
CA ARG A 476 5.57 16.24 -7.71
C ARG A 476 5.65 14.79 -7.29
N GLY A 477 6.83 14.34 -6.81
CA GLY A 477 7.01 12.96 -6.32
C GLY A 477 6.54 11.90 -7.31
N GLY A 478 5.67 11.00 -6.87
CA GLY A 478 5.11 9.91 -7.69
C GLY A 478 4.13 10.35 -8.79
N HIS A 479 3.74 11.62 -8.84
CA HIS A 479 2.90 12.17 -9.90
C HIS A 479 3.74 13.03 -10.86
N PHE A 480 3.96 12.54 -12.08
CA PHE A 480 4.69 13.27 -13.10
C PHE A 480 3.82 13.50 -14.35
N ARG A 481 3.69 14.78 -14.74
CA ARG A 481 2.96 15.26 -15.92
C ARG A 481 3.96 15.80 -16.95
N ALA A 482 4.05 15.15 -18.11
CA ALA A 482 4.95 15.60 -19.19
C ALA A 482 4.57 17.00 -19.71
N ASP A 483 3.29 17.34 -19.70
CA ASP A 483 2.73 18.64 -20.06
C ASP A 483 2.80 19.69 -18.93
N HIS A 484 3.10 19.29 -17.69
CA HIS A 484 3.31 20.14 -16.52
C HIS A 484 4.52 19.66 -15.69
N PRO A 485 5.77 19.73 -16.23
CA PRO A 485 6.93 19.07 -15.63
C PRO A 485 7.45 19.76 -14.34
N ALA A 486 7.07 21.01 -14.09
CA ALA A 486 7.48 21.75 -12.90
C ALA A 486 6.50 21.55 -11.74
N PRO A 487 6.98 21.56 -10.48
CA PRO A 487 6.10 21.60 -9.32
C PRO A 487 5.44 22.97 -9.16
N ALA A 488 4.23 23.00 -8.65
CA ALA A 488 3.59 24.24 -8.24
C ALA A 488 4.35 24.88 -7.05
N ALA A 489 4.32 26.19 -6.94
CA ALA A 489 5.02 26.94 -5.88
C ALA A 489 4.52 26.53 -4.48
N LEU A 490 3.23 26.21 -4.33
CA LEU A 490 2.65 25.73 -3.08
C LEU A 490 2.23 24.27 -3.24
N ALA A 491 2.80 23.39 -2.43
CA ALA A 491 2.36 22.04 -2.29
C ALA A 491 0.99 22.00 -1.57
N ARG A 492 0.00 21.33 -2.15
CA ARG A 492 -1.35 21.21 -1.57
C ARG A 492 -1.86 19.79 -1.73
N HIS A 493 -2.46 19.25 -0.69
CA HIS A 493 -3.23 18.01 -0.77
C HIS A 493 -4.43 18.16 -1.71
N SER A 494 -4.76 17.10 -2.43
CA SER A 494 -6.03 16.99 -3.14
C SER A 494 -7.03 16.22 -2.30
N GLU A 495 -8.27 16.69 -2.21
CA GLU A 495 -9.33 15.96 -1.52
C GLU A 495 -10.52 15.76 -2.47
N THR A 496 -11.12 14.57 -2.38
CA THR A 496 -12.28 14.21 -3.21
C THR A 496 -13.29 13.42 -2.37
N ARG A 497 -14.56 13.76 -2.54
CA ARG A 497 -15.69 12.88 -2.19
C ARG A 497 -16.29 12.38 -3.49
N LEU A 498 -16.38 11.06 -3.64
CA LEU A 498 -17.03 10.52 -4.83
C LEU A 498 -18.55 10.68 -4.69
N ALA A 499 -19.18 11.29 -5.69
CA ALA A 499 -20.63 11.27 -5.81
C ALA A 499 -21.05 9.85 -6.18
N VAL A 500 -21.49 9.06 -5.22
CA VAL A 500 -22.06 7.75 -5.46
C VAL A 500 -23.57 7.95 -5.65
N PRO A 501 -24.16 7.51 -6.79
CA PRO A 501 -25.60 7.56 -6.95
C PRO A 501 -26.27 6.84 -5.79
N SER A 502 -27.16 7.51 -5.06
CA SER A 502 -27.98 6.86 -4.03
C SER A 502 -28.84 5.78 -4.69
N SER A 503 -29.01 4.64 -4.03
CA SER A 503 -29.88 3.54 -4.52
C SER A 503 -31.31 4.01 -4.83
N ASP A 504 -31.77 5.09 -4.21
CA ASP A 504 -33.11 5.69 -4.40
C ASP A 504 -33.30 6.35 -5.78
N ALA A 505 -32.21 6.64 -6.51
CA ALA A 505 -32.31 7.22 -7.87
C ALA A 505 -32.58 6.17 -8.96
N ALA A 506 -32.47 4.88 -8.63
CA ALA A 506 -32.71 3.80 -9.59
C ALA A 506 -34.21 3.40 -9.69
N GLU A 507 -35.01 3.66 -8.65
CA GLU A 507 -36.43 3.34 -8.66
C GLU A 507 -37.29 4.33 -9.43
N THR A 508 -36.78 5.55 -9.68
CA THR A 508 -37.54 6.61 -10.40
C THR A 508 -37.44 6.51 -11.94
N ARG A 509 -36.69 5.57 -12.50
CA ARG A 509 -36.52 5.39 -13.96
C ARG A 509 -37.32 4.23 -14.57
N GLN A 510 -38.19 3.58 -13.80
CA GLN A 510 -39.02 2.47 -14.31
C GLN A 510 -40.50 2.83 -14.55
N VAL A 511 -40.88 4.12 -14.44
CA VAL A 511 -42.23 4.58 -14.79
C VAL A 511 -42.11 5.87 -15.65
N ALA A 512 -41.85 5.72 -16.92
CA ALA A 512 -42.27 6.62 -17.98
C ALA A 512 -42.09 5.91 -19.35
#